data_3e2dc2bfc8999cc2a2a8a06dfa953107
#
_entry.id   3e2dc2bfc8999cc2a2a8a06dfa953107
#
_cell.length_a   1.000
_cell.length_b   1.000
_cell.length_c   1.000
_cell.angle_alpha   90.00
_cell.angle_beta   90.00
_cell.angle_gamma   90.00
#
_symmetry.space_group_name_H-M   'P 1'
#
loop_
_entity.id
_entity.type
_entity.pdbx_description
1 polymer ?
#
loop_
_entity_poly.entity_id
_entity_poly.type
_entity_poly.pdbx_seq_one_letter_code
_entity_poly.pdbx_strand_id
1 'polypeptide(L)'
;MKGLSVAIFGSRFQSDKRCQVLSLFEAFRSRGAALYVCRDFYDFLASAMTEPPKVEGLIDGDDFTADFVVSVGGDGSYLRTAHRIGDKGFPILGINTGRLGFLADIECTDLPTVLEDISQRRYTLEAKRLVQLKVNGAVFEQYPCALNEIAILKGDNASMINIHAFVNGDYLNGYQADGLLIATPTGSTAY
;
A
#
# COMPACT_ATOMS: atom_id res chain seq x y z
N MET A 1 -4.66 -12.07 -18.91
CA MET A 1 -4.20 -10.72 -18.54
C MET A 1 -3.68 -9.92 -19.73
N LYS A 2 -3.84 -10.41 -20.94
CA LYS A 2 -3.37 -9.73 -22.16
C LYS A 2 -3.98 -8.33 -22.27
N GLY A 3 -3.11 -7.30 -22.34
CA GLY A 3 -3.51 -5.91 -22.41
C GLY A 3 -3.80 -5.21 -21.07
N LEU A 4 -3.64 -5.88 -19.92
CA LEU A 4 -3.73 -5.24 -18.61
C LEU A 4 -2.41 -4.57 -18.25
N SER A 5 -2.52 -3.35 -17.70
CA SER A 5 -1.41 -2.61 -17.11
C SER A 5 -1.35 -2.88 -15.60
N VAL A 6 -0.14 -3.20 -15.12
CA VAL A 6 0.09 -3.51 -13.70
C VAL A 6 1.18 -2.60 -13.16
N ALA A 7 0.84 -1.80 -12.15
CA ALA A 7 1.79 -0.97 -11.43
C ALA A 7 2.35 -1.74 -10.22
N ILE A 8 3.66 -1.88 -10.13
CA ILE A 8 4.32 -2.66 -9.07
C ILE A 8 5.10 -1.75 -8.14
N PHE A 9 4.76 -1.79 -6.88
CA PHE A 9 5.45 -1.14 -5.78
C PHE A 9 6.03 -2.19 -4.85
N GLY A 10 7.16 -1.93 -4.26
CA GLY A 10 7.76 -2.88 -3.33
C GLY A 10 8.71 -2.22 -2.35
N SER A 11 9.11 -2.97 -1.34
CA SER A 11 10.13 -2.59 -0.39
C SER A 11 11.41 -3.39 -0.61
N ARG A 12 12.51 -2.92 -0.03
CA ARG A 12 13.77 -3.68 0.01
C ARG A 12 13.53 -5.00 0.73
N PHE A 13 14.14 -6.07 0.26
CA PHE A 13 14.01 -7.42 0.81
C PHE A 13 15.40 -8.08 0.96
N GLN A 14 15.47 -9.16 1.72
CA GLN A 14 16.69 -9.94 1.89
C GLN A 14 17.00 -10.74 0.62
N SER A 15 18.26 -11.07 0.42
CA SER A 15 18.76 -11.75 -0.79
C SER A 15 18.10 -13.11 -1.08
N ASP A 16 17.63 -13.81 -0.06
CA ASP A 16 16.90 -15.09 -0.16
C ASP A 16 15.54 -14.98 -0.87
N LYS A 17 14.97 -13.77 -0.97
CA LYS A 17 13.68 -13.50 -1.62
C LYS A 17 13.79 -13.17 -3.12
N ARG A 18 15.00 -13.08 -3.67
CA ARG A 18 15.23 -12.70 -5.08
C ARG A 18 14.49 -13.59 -6.06
N CYS A 19 14.58 -14.91 -5.88
CA CYS A 19 13.92 -15.86 -6.78
C CYS A 19 12.39 -15.68 -6.77
N GLN A 20 11.81 -15.46 -5.59
CA GLN A 20 10.37 -15.24 -5.46
C GLN A 20 9.92 -13.97 -6.20
N VAL A 21 10.68 -12.87 -6.06
CA VAL A 21 10.37 -11.62 -6.75
C VAL A 21 10.53 -11.77 -8.26
N LEU A 22 11.58 -12.42 -8.75
CA LEU A 22 11.75 -12.67 -10.19
C LEU A 22 10.60 -13.51 -10.74
N SER A 23 10.24 -14.60 -10.06
CA SER A 23 9.11 -15.45 -10.45
C SER A 23 7.79 -14.69 -10.52
N LEU A 24 7.60 -13.69 -9.66
CA LEU A 24 6.45 -12.80 -9.70
C LEU A 24 6.41 -12.02 -11.03
N PHE A 25 7.51 -11.36 -11.40
CA PHE A 25 7.57 -10.61 -12.67
C PHE A 25 7.33 -11.51 -13.88
N GLU A 26 7.92 -12.71 -13.89
CA GLU A 26 7.73 -13.69 -14.96
C GLU A 26 6.28 -14.18 -15.03
N ALA A 27 5.64 -14.41 -13.89
CA ALA A 27 4.26 -14.85 -13.82
C ALA A 27 3.28 -13.85 -14.43
N PHE A 28 3.48 -12.55 -14.21
CA PHE A 28 2.68 -11.50 -14.84
C PHE A 28 2.99 -11.38 -16.34
N ARG A 29 4.28 -11.34 -16.71
CA ARG A 29 4.71 -11.18 -18.10
C ARG A 29 4.27 -12.34 -19.00
N SER A 30 4.40 -13.58 -18.53
CA SER A 30 3.98 -14.77 -19.30
C SER A 30 2.49 -14.76 -19.62
N ARG A 31 1.70 -14.00 -18.85
CA ARG A 31 0.27 -13.78 -19.08
C ARG A 31 -0.06 -12.53 -19.91
N GLY A 32 0.98 -11.84 -20.41
CA GLY A 32 0.85 -10.68 -21.30
C GLY A 32 0.44 -9.39 -20.58
N ALA A 33 0.72 -9.26 -19.30
CA ALA A 33 0.56 -7.99 -18.57
C ALA A 33 1.69 -7.01 -18.90
N ALA A 34 1.36 -5.73 -19.06
CA ALA A 34 2.32 -4.64 -19.17
C ALA A 34 2.73 -4.18 -17.77
N LEU A 35 4.03 -4.23 -17.45
CA LEU A 35 4.52 -3.97 -16.09
C LEU A 35 5.17 -2.60 -15.98
N TYR A 36 4.66 -1.79 -15.06
CA TYR A 36 5.22 -0.50 -14.67
C TYR A 36 5.69 -0.58 -13.23
N VAL A 37 6.92 -0.19 -12.94
CA VAL A 37 7.52 -0.39 -11.62
C VAL A 37 7.92 0.94 -11.00
N CYS A 38 7.63 1.10 -9.70
CA CYS A 38 8.13 2.24 -8.94
C CYS A 38 9.66 2.33 -9.06
N ARG A 39 10.18 3.51 -9.41
CA ARG A 39 11.61 3.72 -9.66
C ARG A 39 12.48 3.25 -8.49
N ASP A 40 12.16 3.65 -7.27
CA ASP A 40 12.95 3.27 -6.08
C ASP A 40 13.03 1.76 -5.90
N PHE A 41 11.94 1.05 -6.22
CA PHE A 41 11.91 -0.40 -6.14
C PHE A 41 12.70 -1.03 -7.29
N TYR A 42 12.58 -0.49 -8.49
CA TYR A 42 13.34 -0.98 -9.65
C TYR A 42 14.85 -0.76 -9.48
N ASP A 43 15.28 0.40 -9.00
CA ASP A 43 16.69 0.71 -8.73
C ASP A 43 17.27 -0.24 -7.67
N PHE A 44 16.48 -0.57 -6.65
CA PHE A 44 16.85 -1.61 -5.69
C PHE A 44 17.00 -2.98 -6.37
N LEU A 45 16.06 -3.39 -7.24
CA LEU A 45 16.15 -4.66 -7.98
C LEU A 45 17.39 -4.68 -8.88
N ALA A 46 17.67 -3.61 -9.60
CA ALA A 46 18.85 -3.48 -10.47
C ALA A 46 20.16 -3.56 -9.68
N SER A 47 20.20 -3.00 -8.47
CA SER A 47 21.38 -3.12 -7.60
C SER A 47 21.55 -4.50 -6.96
N ALA A 48 20.46 -5.22 -6.75
CA ALA A 48 20.43 -6.50 -6.04
C ALA A 48 20.54 -7.72 -6.98
N MET A 49 20.36 -7.55 -8.29
CA MET A 49 20.27 -8.63 -9.28
C MET A 49 21.24 -8.38 -10.46
N THR A 50 21.81 -9.45 -10.98
CA THR A 50 22.66 -9.37 -12.18
C THR A 50 21.84 -8.97 -13.41
N GLU A 51 20.61 -9.50 -13.50
CA GLU A 51 19.66 -9.16 -14.56
C GLU A 51 18.34 -8.73 -13.89
N PRO A 52 18.05 -7.43 -13.86
CA PRO A 52 16.80 -6.94 -13.33
C PRO A 52 15.62 -7.33 -14.24
N PRO A 53 14.38 -7.42 -13.70
CA PRO A 53 13.22 -7.78 -14.48
C PRO A 53 12.96 -6.76 -15.61
N LYS A 54 12.56 -7.27 -16.79
CA LYS A 54 12.16 -6.42 -17.92
C LYS A 54 10.79 -5.82 -17.64
N VAL A 55 10.66 -4.51 -17.81
CA VAL A 55 9.45 -3.72 -17.57
C VAL A 55 9.18 -2.78 -18.73
N GLU A 56 7.94 -2.36 -18.89
CA GLU A 56 7.51 -1.41 -19.93
C GLU A 56 7.83 0.04 -19.55
N GLY A 57 7.87 0.36 -18.26
CA GLY A 57 8.21 1.70 -17.82
C GLY A 57 8.41 1.80 -16.30
N LEU A 58 8.90 2.97 -15.88
CA LEU A 58 9.11 3.30 -14.47
C LEU A 58 8.12 4.37 -14.01
N ILE A 59 7.69 4.27 -12.75
CA ILE A 59 6.79 5.21 -12.10
C ILE A 59 7.62 6.08 -11.15
N ASP A 60 7.70 7.37 -11.45
CA ASP A 60 8.49 8.33 -10.67
C ASP A 60 7.68 9.06 -9.59
N GLY A 61 6.43 9.36 -9.87
CA GLY A 61 5.53 10.10 -8.97
C GLY A 61 4.27 9.31 -8.65
N ASP A 62 3.26 10.04 -8.18
CA ASP A 62 1.95 9.48 -7.87
C ASP A 62 0.95 9.67 -9.01
N ASP A 63 1.34 10.37 -10.08
CA ASP A 63 0.55 10.51 -11.30
C ASP A 63 0.80 9.33 -12.24
N PHE A 64 0.04 8.25 -12.04
CA PHE A 64 0.08 7.06 -12.88
C PHE A 64 -1.31 6.44 -12.99
N THR A 65 -1.50 5.58 -13.99
CA THR A 65 -2.70 4.78 -14.20
C THR A 65 -2.34 3.31 -14.34
N ALA A 66 -3.19 2.44 -13.81
CA ALA A 66 -3.05 0.99 -13.94
C ALA A 66 -4.39 0.29 -13.79
N ASP A 67 -4.54 -0.90 -14.37
CA ASP A 67 -5.71 -1.74 -14.13
C ASP A 67 -5.63 -2.43 -12.78
N PHE A 68 -4.41 -2.77 -12.33
CA PHE A 68 -4.10 -3.33 -11.01
C PHE A 68 -2.83 -2.73 -10.46
N VAL A 69 -2.78 -2.63 -9.15
CA VAL A 69 -1.57 -2.28 -8.41
C VAL A 69 -1.13 -3.48 -7.58
N VAL A 70 0.15 -3.79 -7.63
CA VAL A 70 0.76 -4.87 -6.84
C VAL A 70 1.69 -4.27 -5.81
N SER A 71 1.47 -4.60 -4.55
CA SER A 71 2.37 -4.28 -3.45
C SER A 71 3.18 -5.51 -3.07
N VAL A 72 4.50 -5.44 -3.22
CA VAL A 72 5.44 -6.53 -2.91
C VAL A 72 6.12 -6.26 -1.58
N GLY A 73 5.86 -7.11 -0.57
CA GLY A 73 6.41 -6.96 0.77
C GLY A 73 5.40 -7.37 1.85
N GLY A 74 5.46 -6.78 3.01
CA GLY A 74 4.47 -6.96 4.09
C GLY A 74 3.47 -5.80 4.16
N ASP A 75 2.68 -5.76 5.26
CA ASP A 75 1.65 -4.74 5.48
C ASP A 75 2.17 -3.30 5.38
N GLY A 76 3.38 -3.03 5.88
CA GLY A 76 3.99 -1.69 5.74
C GLY A 76 4.25 -1.29 4.27
N SER A 77 4.53 -2.23 3.37
CA SER A 77 4.64 -1.97 1.92
C SER A 77 3.26 -1.71 1.33
N TYR A 78 2.27 -2.47 1.74
CA TYR A 78 0.88 -2.29 1.32
C TYR A 78 0.36 -0.91 1.72
N LEU A 79 0.59 -0.47 2.96
CA LEU A 79 0.19 0.86 3.44
C LEU A 79 0.83 1.99 2.62
N ARG A 80 2.14 1.90 2.33
CA ARG A 80 2.82 2.88 1.45
C ARG A 80 2.26 2.88 0.04
N THR A 81 1.94 1.71 -0.50
CA THR A 81 1.31 1.58 -1.82
C THR A 81 -0.09 2.19 -1.82
N ALA A 82 -0.91 1.88 -0.82
CA ALA A 82 -2.24 2.46 -0.66
C ALA A 82 -2.19 4.00 -0.52
N HIS A 83 -1.19 4.53 0.19
CA HIS A 83 -0.98 5.97 0.30
C HIS A 83 -0.71 6.63 -1.07
N ARG A 84 0.15 6.03 -1.90
CA ARG A 84 0.45 6.53 -3.26
C ARG A 84 -0.73 6.43 -4.23
N ILE A 85 -1.60 5.45 -4.04
CA ILE A 85 -2.84 5.33 -4.80
C ILE A 85 -3.83 6.42 -4.37
N GLY A 86 -3.93 6.67 -3.06
CA GLY A 86 -4.90 7.62 -2.52
C GLY A 86 -6.33 7.21 -2.89
N ASP A 87 -7.09 8.15 -3.44
CA ASP A 87 -8.49 8.00 -3.84
C ASP A 87 -8.71 7.59 -5.32
N LYS A 88 -7.62 7.23 -6.04
CA LYS A 88 -7.71 6.85 -7.47
C LYS A 88 -8.49 5.56 -7.73
N GLY A 89 -8.78 4.77 -6.68
CA GLY A 89 -9.63 3.58 -6.78
C GLY A 89 -9.02 2.39 -7.51
N PHE A 90 -7.71 2.32 -7.66
CA PHE A 90 -7.05 1.15 -8.25
C PHE A 90 -7.13 -0.07 -7.33
N PRO A 91 -7.53 -1.24 -7.85
CA PRO A 91 -7.43 -2.50 -7.10
C PRO A 91 -5.99 -2.80 -6.71
N ILE A 92 -5.77 -3.19 -5.44
CA ILE A 92 -4.46 -3.55 -4.91
C ILE A 92 -4.40 -5.04 -4.62
N LEU A 93 -3.33 -5.71 -5.09
CA LEU A 93 -2.94 -7.04 -4.67
C LEU A 93 -1.75 -6.93 -3.72
N GLY A 94 -1.90 -7.43 -2.51
CA GLY A 94 -0.82 -7.49 -1.52
C GLY A 94 -0.09 -8.83 -1.60
N ILE A 95 1.11 -8.86 -2.14
CA ILE A 95 1.93 -10.08 -2.24
C ILE A 95 2.98 -10.06 -1.15
N ASN A 96 2.86 -11.02 -0.25
CA ASN A 96 3.74 -11.17 0.88
C ASN A 96 5.05 -11.85 0.48
N THR A 97 6.18 -11.27 0.88
CA THR A 97 7.51 -11.84 0.72
C THR A 97 8.17 -12.21 2.04
N GLY A 98 7.45 -12.14 3.15
CA GLY A 98 7.95 -12.37 4.51
C GLY A 98 6.96 -13.15 5.37
N ARG A 99 6.67 -12.61 6.56
CA ARG A 99 5.62 -13.14 7.42
C ARG A 99 4.27 -12.67 6.90
N LEU A 100 3.29 -13.58 6.83
CA LEU A 100 1.92 -13.28 6.42
C LEU A 100 1.36 -12.13 7.29
N GLY A 101 0.78 -11.13 6.63
CA GLY A 101 0.17 -9.96 7.25
C GLY A 101 -1.36 -10.00 7.16
N PHE A 102 -2.00 -8.91 7.56
CA PHE A 102 -3.44 -8.71 7.45
C PHE A 102 -3.86 -8.03 6.14
N LEU A 103 -2.93 -7.34 5.49
CA LEU A 103 -3.18 -6.58 4.25
C LEU A 103 -2.49 -7.23 3.05
N ALA A 104 -1.24 -7.68 3.21
CA ALA A 104 -0.51 -8.45 2.22
C ALA A 104 -0.66 -9.94 2.56
N ASP A 105 -1.72 -10.55 2.06
CA ASP A 105 -2.18 -11.89 2.42
C ASP A 105 -1.96 -12.94 1.32
N ILE A 106 -1.47 -12.55 0.13
CA ILE A 106 -1.17 -13.46 -0.96
C ILE A 106 0.29 -13.91 -0.83
N GLU A 107 0.52 -15.20 -0.70
CA GLU A 107 1.88 -15.75 -0.76
C GLU A 107 2.37 -15.87 -2.21
N CYS A 108 3.69 -15.78 -2.42
CA CYS A 108 4.26 -15.93 -3.77
C CYS A 108 3.95 -17.30 -4.39
N THR A 109 3.74 -18.32 -3.58
CA THR A 109 3.34 -19.67 -3.99
C THR A 109 1.96 -19.74 -4.60
N ASP A 110 1.04 -18.88 -4.16
CA ASP A 110 -0.35 -18.83 -4.60
C ASP A 110 -0.55 -17.99 -5.85
N LEU A 111 0.47 -17.21 -6.21
CA LEU A 111 0.40 -16.26 -7.32
C LEU A 111 -0.09 -16.88 -8.65
N PRO A 112 0.34 -18.08 -9.08
CA PRO A 112 -0.17 -18.68 -10.31
C PRO A 112 -1.69 -18.85 -10.31
N THR A 113 -2.27 -19.30 -9.19
CA THR A 113 -3.71 -19.46 -9.01
C THR A 113 -4.44 -18.11 -9.00
N VAL A 114 -3.91 -17.15 -8.24
CA VAL A 114 -4.47 -15.79 -8.16
C VAL A 114 -4.48 -15.12 -9.54
N LEU A 115 -3.42 -15.24 -10.32
CA LEU A 115 -3.37 -14.66 -11.67
C LEU A 115 -4.32 -15.36 -12.65
N GLU A 116 -4.56 -16.66 -12.47
CA GLU A 116 -5.57 -17.39 -13.25
C GLU A 116 -6.98 -16.88 -12.90
N ASP A 117 -7.28 -16.69 -11.61
CA ASP A 117 -8.56 -16.15 -11.16
C ASP A 117 -8.79 -14.72 -11.66
N ILE A 118 -7.77 -13.86 -11.63
CA ILE A 118 -7.85 -12.52 -12.22
C ILE A 118 -8.12 -12.59 -13.73
N SER A 119 -7.41 -13.46 -14.45
CA SER A 119 -7.60 -13.59 -15.91
C SER A 119 -9.00 -14.06 -16.29
N GLN A 120 -9.61 -14.88 -15.44
CA GLN A 120 -10.97 -15.38 -15.60
C GLN A 120 -12.05 -14.51 -14.90
N ARG A 121 -11.65 -13.36 -14.35
CA ARG A 121 -12.51 -12.43 -13.59
C ARG A 121 -13.23 -13.11 -12.39
N ARG A 122 -12.59 -14.10 -11.79
CA ARG A 122 -13.08 -14.81 -10.60
C ARG A 122 -12.50 -14.18 -9.33
N TYR A 123 -12.82 -12.93 -9.07
CA TYR A 123 -12.41 -12.20 -7.85
C TYR A 123 -13.50 -11.24 -7.42
N THR A 124 -13.45 -10.84 -6.18
CA THR A 124 -14.26 -9.76 -5.63
C THR A 124 -13.37 -8.61 -5.20
N LEU A 125 -13.92 -7.39 -5.25
CA LEU A 125 -13.24 -6.19 -4.76
C LEU A 125 -13.81 -5.81 -3.39
N GLU A 126 -12.94 -5.66 -2.41
CA GLU A 126 -13.28 -5.11 -1.11
C GLU A 126 -12.89 -3.63 -1.08
N ALA A 127 -13.87 -2.76 -0.92
CA ALA A 127 -13.61 -1.33 -0.79
C ALA A 127 -13.11 -0.98 0.61
N LYS A 128 -11.90 -0.45 0.71
CA LYS A 128 -11.32 0.04 1.96
C LYS A 128 -11.61 1.53 2.15
N ARG A 129 -11.97 1.92 3.38
CA ARG A 129 -12.17 3.32 3.73
C ARG A 129 -10.84 3.97 4.08
N LEU A 130 -10.68 5.23 3.67
CA LEU A 130 -9.55 6.08 4.04
C LEU A 130 -10.04 7.17 5.00
N VAL A 131 -9.16 7.59 5.91
CA VAL A 131 -9.35 8.80 6.72
C VAL A 131 -8.50 9.93 6.13
N GLN A 132 -9.10 11.13 5.97
CA GLN A 132 -8.42 12.31 5.45
C GLN A 132 -8.11 13.29 6.58
N LEU A 133 -6.89 13.82 6.59
CA LEU A 133 -6.49 14.88 7.51
C LEU A 133 -6.70 16.26 6.88
N LYS A 134 -7.41 17.12 7.58
CA LYS A 134 -7.47 18.56 7.30
C LYS A 134 -6.97 19.34 8.51
N VAL A 135 -6.10 20.31 8.28
CA VAL A 135 -5.60 21.21 9.32
C VAL A 135 -6.07 22.63 8.97
N ASN A 136 -6.77 23.29 9.86
CA ASN A 136 -7.37 24.61 9.63
C ASN A 136 -8.22 24.68 8.34
N GLY A 137 -8.95 23.61 8.03
CA GLY A 137 -9.82 23.51 6.87
C GLY A 137 -9.11 23.14 5.56
N ALA A 138 -7.77 23.15 5.48
CA ALA A 138 -6.99 22.73 4.32
C ALA A 138 -6.56 21.26 4.44
N VAL A 139 -6.57 20.54 3.31
CA VAL A 139 -6.04 19.17 3.25
C VAL A 139 -4.54 19.18 3.57
N PHE A 140 -4.11 18.24 4.39
CA PHE A 140 -2.69 18.09 4.72
C PHE A 140 -1.97 17.43 3.55
N GLU A 141 -1.29 18.26 2.72
CA GLU A 141 -0.76 17.85 1.41
C GLU A 141 0.25 16.70 1.48
N GLN A 142 1.09 16.69 2.52
CA GLN A 142 2.15 15.68 2.65
C GLN A 142 1.59 14.27 2.87
N TYR A 143 0.46 14.14 3.60
CA TYR A 143 -0.20 12.88 3.90
C TYR A 143 -1.72 13.09 3.87
N PRO A 144 -2.32 13.21 2.66
CA PRO A 144 -3.73 13.58 2.54
C PRO A 144 -4.70 12.53 3.08
N CYS A 145 -4.32 11.25 3.01
CA CYS A 145 -5.17 10.12 3.43
C CYS A 145 -4.36 9.03 4.14
N ALA A 146 -5.01 8.30 5.03
CA ALA A 146 -4.46 7.12 5.66
C ALA A 146 -5.44 5.94 5.57
N LEU A 147 -4.91 4.74 5.34
CA LEU A 147 -5.70 3.50 5.34
C LEU A 147 -5.94 2.99 6.77
N ASN A 148 -4.97 3.14 7.66
CA ASN A 148 -5.09 2.69 9.05
C ASN A 148 -5.62 3.80 9.95
N GLU A 149 -4.81 4.80 10.25
CA GLU A 149 -5.16 5.86 11.21
C GLU A 149 -4.40 7.16 10.97
N ILE A 150 -4.87 8.20 11.62
CA ILE A 150 -4.15 9.45 11.86
C ILE A 150 -3.79 9.49 13.35
N ALA A 151 -2.50 9.62 13.64
CA ALA A 151 -1.98 9.74 15.00
C ALA A 151 -1.69 11.21 15.32
N ILE A 152 -2.33 11.74 16.35
CA ILE A 152 -2.02 13.04 16.95
C ILE A 152 -1.20 12.75 18.20
N LEU A 153 0.05 13.15 18.22
CA LEU A 153 0.97 12.85 19.31
C LEU A 153 1.46 14.15 19.94
N LYS A 154 1.78 14.10 21.24
CA LYS A 154 2.49 15.19 21.89
C LYS A 154 3.87 15.39 21.27
N GLY A 155 4.38 16.62 21.30
CA GLY A 155 5.78 16.89 20.99
C GLY A 155 6.72 16.37 22.10
N ASP A 156 7.98 16.82 22.06
CA ASP A 156 9.05 16.36 22.99
C ASP A 156 8.85 16.81 24.47
N ASN A 157 7.67 17.21 24.86
CA ASN A 157 7.34 17.64 26.22
C ASN A 157 6.91 16.46 27.10
N ALA A 158 7.32 16.48 28.36
CA ALA A 158 6.93 15.47 29.36
C ALA A 158 5.43 15.52 29.73
N SER A 159 4.76 16.66 29.53
CA SER A 159 3.34 16.84 29.87
C SER A 159 2.41 16.22 28.82
N MET A 160 1.26 15.75 29.28
CA MET A 160 0.15 15.34 28.41
C MET A 160 -0.41 16.55 27.65
N ILE A 161 -1.02 16.28 26.50
CA ILE A 161 -1.79 17.26 25.73
C ILE A 161 -3.28 17.16 26.05
N ASN A 162 -4.00 18.28 25.95
CA ASN A 162 -5.46 18.32 26.07
C ASN A 162 -6.06 18.34 24.66
N ILE A 163 -6.91 17.37 24.35
CA ILE A 163 -7.58 17.23 23.08
C ILE A 163 -9.08 17.26 23.30
N HIS A 164 -9.79 18.20 22.67
CA HIS A 164 -11.25 18.23 22.66
C HIS A 164 -11.74 17.68 21.33
N ALA A 165 -12.46 16.56 21.38
CA ALA A 165 -12.99 15.90 20.20
C ALA A 165 -14.46 16.28 19.97
N PHE A 166 -14.79 16.53 18.71
CA PHE A 166 -16.16 16.80 18.23
C PHE A 166 -16.44 15.88 17.04
N VAL A 167 -17.66 15.38 16.95
CA VAL A 167 -18.14 14.57 15.82
C VAL A 167 -19.33 15.31 15.19
N ASN A 168 -19.22 15.66 13.93
CA ASN A 168 -20.23 16.44 13.19
C ASN A 168 -20.63 17.76 13.85
N GLY A 169 -19.74 18.35 14.65
CA GLY A 169 -20.00 19.58 15.40
C GLY A 169 -20.42 19.37 16.86
N ASP A 170 -20.85 18.19 17.24
CA ASP A 170 -21.23 17.86 18.60
C ASP A 170 -20.00 17.45 19.44
N TYR A 171 -19.93 17.96 20.67
CA TYR A 171 -18.86 17.60 21.59
C TYR A 171 -18.92 16.13 21.99
N LEU A 172 -17.85 15.41 21.73
CA LEU A 172 -17.73 13.99 22.10
C LEU A 172 -17.08 13.83 23.47
N ASN A 173 -15.83 14.30 23.62
CA ASN A 173 -15.07 14.13 24.86
C ASN A 173 -13.82 15.03 24.88
N GLY A 174 -13.28 15.25 26.10
CA GLY A 174 -11.96 15.83 26.30
C GLY A 174 -10.97 14.77 26.79
N TYR A 175 -9.83 14.67 26.13
CA TYR A 175 -8.78 13.72 26.46
C TYR A 175 -7.56 14.47 26.99
N GLN A 176 -7.03 14.00 28.11
CA GLN A 176 -5.71 14.38 28.62
C GLN A 176 -4.81 13.15 28.46
N ALA A 177 -3.96 13.17 27.43
CA ALA A 177 -3.24 11.99 26.98
C ALA A 177 -1.91 12.36 26.31
N ASP A 178 -1.11 11.35 26.02
CA ASP A 178 0.09 11.48 25.19
C ASP A 178 -0.23 11.62 23.71
N GLY A 179 -1.42 11.25 23.30
CA GLY A 179 -1.92 11.39 21.94
C GLY A 179 -3.32 10.82 21.75
N LEU A 180 -3.81 10.92 20.51
CA LEU A 180 -5.09 10.38 20.05
C LEU A 180 -4.92 9.72 18.69
N LEU A 181 -5.49 8.53 18.54
CA LEU A 181 -5.54 7.81 17.25
C LEU A 181 -6.96 7.89 16.69
N ILE A 182 -7.08 8.31 15.44
CA ILE A 182 -8.32 8.30 14.67
C ILE A 182 -8.17 7.24 13.59
N ALA A 183 -8.76 6.06 13.84
CA ALA A 183 -8.60 4.88 12.99
C ALA A 183 -9.77 4.68 12.03
N THR A 184 -9.46 4.11 10.86
CA THR A 184 -10.45 3.49 9.98
C THR A 184 -10.87 2.13 10.53
N PRO A 185 -11.92 1.47 9.97
CA PRO A 185 -12.21 0.08 10.32
C PRO A 185 -11.00 -0.86 10.10
N THR A 186 -10.22 -0.65 9.03
CA THR A 186 -9.00 -1.42 8.75
C THR A 186 -7.93 -1.22 9.83
N GLY A 187 -7.73 0.03 10.28
CA GLY A 187 -6.73 0.38 11.29
C GLY A 187 -7.14 0.11 12.72
N SER A 188 -8.42 -0.24 12.98
CA SER A 188 -8.94 -0.42 14.35
C SER A 188 -8.24 -1.54 15.15
N THR A 189 -7.54 -2.44 14.48
CA THR A 189 -6.78 -3.55 15.08
C THR A 189 -5.27 -3.35 15.01
N ALA A 190 -4.78 -2.18 14.54
CA ALA A 190 -3.34 -1.93 14.36
C ALA A 190 -2.61 -1.67 15.69
N TYR A 191 -3.31 -1.19 16.72
CA TYR A 191 -2.79 -0.88 18.05
C TYR A 191 -3.53 -1.59 19.16
#